data_1b1adb7a6630e30bf1f34e706f5191bb
#
_entry.id   1b1adb7a6630e30bf1f34e706f5191bb
#
_cell.length_a   1.000
_cell.length_b   1.000
_cell.length_c   1.000
_cell.angle_alpha   90.00
_cell.angle_beta   90.00
_cell.angle_gamma   90.00
#
_symmetry.space_group_name_H-M   'P 1'
#
loop_
_entity.id
_entity.type
_entity.pdbx_description
1 polymer ?
#
loop_
_entity_poly.entity_id
_entity_poly.type
_entity_poly.pdbx_seq_one_letter_code
_entity_poly.pdbx_strand_id
1 'polypeptide(L)'
;MNNLSTIQKKLLSIKPFLVTKYHVSELGLFGSVVRDDFSPMSDIDIMVDFSRPVGIEFIDLADELERQLDRKVDLVSRKGIKPKYFDAIQPEIIYV
;
A
#
# COMPACT_ATOMS: atom_id res chain seq x y z
N MET A 1 10.10 15.74 1.95
CA MET A 1 9.98 14.88 3.12
C MET A 1 8.95 13.78 2.86
N ASN A 2 9.28 12.54 3.23
CA ASN A 2 8.37 11.40 3.04
C ASN A 2 7.41 11.30 4.20
N ASN A 3 6.45 12.22 4.25
CA ASN A 3 5.38 12.16 5.23
C ASN A 3 4.12 11.60 4.58
N LEU A 4 3.08 11.41 5.39
CA LEU A 4 1.83 10.82 4.93
C LEU A 4 1.26 11.56 3.72
N SER A 5 1.21 12.89 3.79
CA SER A 5 0.64 13.69 2.71
C SER A 5 1.39 13.49 1.39
N THR A 6 2.72 13.49 1.44
CA THR A 6 3.57 13.30 0.26
C THR A 6 3.35 11.91 -0.34
N ILE A 7 3.30 10.89 0.52
CA ILE A 7 3.09 9.51 0.09
C ILE A 7 1.70 9.34 -0.52
N GLN A 8 0.67 9.91 0.11
CA GLN A 8 -0.69 9.88 -0.43
C GLN A 8 -0.77 10.50 -1.82
N LYS A 9 -0.16 11.66 -1.99
CA LYS A 9 -0.17 12.36 -3.29
C LYS A 9 0.52 11.54 -4.37
N LYS A 10 1.65 10.95 -4.03
CA LYS A 10 2.38 10.11 -4.99
C LYS A 10 1.56 8.89 -5.39
N LEU A 11 0.98 8.19 -4.41
CA LEU A 11 0.16 7.02 -4.69
C LEU A 11 -1.06 7.39 -5.54
N LEU A 12 -1.70 8.49 -5.21
CA LEU A 12 -2.86 8.94 -5.98
C LEU A 12 -2.47 9.24 -7.42
N SER A 13 -1.30 9.83 -7.64
CA SER A 13 -0.84 10.17 -9.00
C SER A 13 -0.54 8.94 -9.84
N ILE A 14 -0.09 7.83 -9.23
CA ILE A 14 0.26 6.62 -9.97
C ILE A 14 -0.86 5.58 -9.96
N LYS A 15 -1.94 5.81 -9.21
CA LYS A 15 -3.01 4.82 -9.07
C LYS A 15 -3.62 4.40 -10.41
N PRO A 16 -3.92 5.30 -11.36
CA PRO A 16 -4.45 4.87 -12.67
C PRO A 16 -3.54 3.87 -13.38
N PHE A 17 -2.23 4.08 -13.30
CA PHE A 17 -1.25 3.16 -13.86
C PHE A 17 -1.31 1.80 -13.15
N LEU A 18 -1.40 1.81 -11.82
CA LEU A 18 -1.47 0.57 -11.04
C LEU A 18 -2.74 -0.21 -11.33
N VAL A 19 -3.86 0.49 -11.50
CA VAL A 19 -5.13 -0.14 -11.87
C VAL A 19 -5.01 -0.86 -13.21
N THR A 20 -4.41 -0.20 -14.18
CA THR A 20 -4.30 -0.75 -15.54
C THR A 20 -3.30 -1.90 -15.61
N LYS A 21 -2.12 -1.72 -15.02
CA LYS A 21 -1.04 -2.68 -15.18
C LYS A 21 -1.15 -3.86 -14.22
N TYR A 22 -1.58 -3.62 -12.98
CA TYR A 22 -1.55 -4.63 -11.93
C TYR A 22 -2.92 -5.05 -11.44
N HIS A 23 -3.99 -4.53 -12.06
CA HIS A 23 -5.38 -4.87 -11.70
C HIS A 23 -5.74 -4.50 -10.27
N VAL A 24 -5.17 -3.42 -9.78
CA VAL A 24 -5.47 -2.91 -8.44
C VAL A 24 -6.90 -2.38 -8.40
N SER A 25 -7.68 -2.80 -7.41
CA SER A 25 -9.03 -2.26 -7.19
C SER A 25 -9.06 -1.32 -5.99
N GLU A 26 -8.21 -1.57 -5.00
CA GLU A 26 -8.18 -0.77 -3.78
C GLU A 26 -6.76 -0.68 -3.25
N LEU A 27 -6.42 0.47 -2.69
CA LEU A 27 -5.10 0.72 -2.12
C LEU A 27 -5.27 1.50 -0.83
N GLY A 28 -4.61 1.08 0.25
CA GLY A 28 -4.72 1.74 1.53
C GLY A 28 -3.40 1.77 2.27
N LEU A 29 -3.17 2.86 3.01
CA LEU A 29 -2.01 3.01 3.88
C LEU A 29 -2.40 2.67 5.30
N PHE A 30 -1.53 2.00 6.02
CA PHE A 30 -1.75 1.71 7.43
C PHE A 30 -0.39 1.64 8.14
N GLY A 31 -0.41 1.35 9.43
CA GLY A 31 0.82 1.20 10.19
C GLY A 31 1.46 2.54 10.55
N SER A 32 2.78 2.53 10.70
CA SER A 32 3.51 3.69 11.25
C SER A 32 3.37 4.95 10.39
N VAL A 33 3.18 4.80 9.06
CA VAL A 33 3.06 5.97 8.19
C VAL A 33 1.81 6.80 8.48
N VAL A 34 0.75 6.18 9.03
CA VAL A 34 -0.47 6.88 9.41
C VAL A 34 -0.48 7.28 10.88
N ARG A 35 0.53 6.86 11.65
CA ARG A 35 0.70 7.22 13.06
C ARG A 35 1.88 8.19 13.20
N ASP A 36 2.06 8.72 14.41
CA ASP A 36 3.12 9.70 14.67
C ASP A 36 4.51 9.06 14.80
N ASP A 37 4.61 7.74 14.78
CA ASP A 37 5.87 7.03 15.00
C ASP A 37 6.60 6.66 13.71
N PHE A 38 6.19 7.21 12.55
CA PHE A 38 6.87 6.96 11.28
C PHE A 38 8.25 7.61 11.26
N SER A 39 9.26 6.83 10.88
CA SER A 39 10.65 7.29 10.82
C SER A 39 11.24 6.97 9.45
N PRO A 40 12.41 7.56 9.12
CA PRO A 40 13.11 7.22 7.88
C PRO A 40 13.47 5.75 7.75
N MET A 41 13.51 5.02 8.86
CA MET A 41 13.82 3.58 8.87
C MET A 41 12.59 2.70 8.79
N SER A 42 11.39 3.28 8.88
CA SER A 42 10.15 2.51 8.85
C SER A 42 9.79 2.11 7.43
N ASP A 43 9.25 0.89 7.28
CA ASP A 43 8.66 0.47 6.02
C ASP A 43 7.29 1.15 5.85
N ILE A 44 6.88 1.35 4.59
CA ILE A 44 5.54 1.85 4.31
C ILE A 44 4.62 0.65 4.18
N ASP A 45 3.64 0.55 5.07
CA ASP A 45 2.67 -0.54 5.08
C ASP A 45 1.51 -0.21 4.14
N ILE A 46 1.33 -1.03 3.12
CA ILE A 46 0.29 -0.82 2.11
C ILE A 46 -0.55 -2.08 1.98
N MET A 47 -1.87 -1.90 2.04
CA MET A 47 -2.82 -2.96 1.73
C MET A 47 -3.35 -2.76 0.32
N VAL A 48 -3.42 -3.85 -0.44
CA VAL A 48 -3.94 -3.81 -1.81
C VAL A 48 -5.02 -4.84 -1.99
N ASP A 49 -6.06 -4.50 -2.76
CA ASP A 49 -6.99 -5.48 -3.28
C ASP A 49 -6.96 -5.42 -4.80
N PHE A 50 -7.33 -6.52 -5.45
CA PHE A 50 -7.24 -6.67 -6.90
C PHE A 50 -8.62 -6.93 -7.48
N SER A 51 -8.84 -6.46 -8.71
CA SER A 51 -10.10 -6.66 -9.42
C SER A 51 -10.26 -8.08 -9.95
N ARG A 52 -9.17 -8.86 -9.95
CA ARG A 52 -9.18 -10.27 -10.35
C ARG A 52 -8.01 -10.99 -9.68
N PRO A 53 -8.01 -12.33 -9.65
CA PRO A 53 -6.88 -13.06 -9.07
C PRO A 53 -5.57 -12.71 -9.76
N VAL A 54 -4.50 -12.56 -8.96
CA VAL A 54 -3.15 -12.25 -9.46
C VAL A 54 -2.17 -13.25 -8.91
N GLY A 55 -1.07 -13.45 -9.60
CA GLY A 55 0.05 -14.27 -9.16
C GLY A 55 1.29 -13.41 -8.99
N ILE A 56 2.21 -13.49 -9.96
CA ILE A 56 3.47 -12.74 -9.93
C ILE A 56 3.25 -11.23 -9.90
N GLU A 57 2.10 -10.75 -10.37
CA GLU A 57 1.77 -9.33 -10.36
C GLU A 57 1.85 -8.74 -8.96
N PHE A 58 1.57 -9.54 -7.92
CA PHE A 58 1.69 -9.07 -6.54
C PHE A 58 3.13 -8.65 -6.23
N ILE A 59 4.09 -9.47 -6.63
CA ILE A 59 5.50 -9.20 -6.38
C ILE A 59 5.98 -8.03 -7.23
N ASP A 60 5.55 -7.99 -8.49
CA ASP A 60 5.90 -6.89 -9.39
C ASP A 60 5.33 -5.56 -8.88
N LEU A 61 4.12 -5.59 -8.33
CA LEU A 61 3.51 -4.40 -7.73
C LEU A 61 4.31 -3.90 -6.53
N ALA A 62 4.76 -4.81 -5.66
CA ALA A 62 5.58 -4.42 -4.51
C ALA A 62 6.86 -3.72 -4.98
N ASP A 63 7.53 -4.26 -5.98
CA ASP A 63 8.73 -3.66 -6.55
C ASP A 63 8.45 -2.29 -7.16
N GLU A 64 7.32 -2.17 -7.87
CA GLU A 64 6.92 -0.91 -8.47
C GLU A 64 6.69 0.16 -7.42
N LEU A 65 5.99 -0.19 -6.35
CA LEU A 65 5.71 0.74 -5.26
C LEU A 65 7.00 1.20 -4.58
N GLU A 66 7.94 0.28 -4.35
CA GLU A 66 9.23 0.64 -3.76
C GLU A 66 10.00 1.61 -4.65
N ARG A 67 9.97 1.38 -5.95
CA ARG A 67 10.61 2.26 -6.93
C ARG A 67 9.98 3.65 -6.93
N GLN A 68 8.65 3.69 -6.94
CA GLN A 68 7.91 4.96 -7.02
C GLN A 68 8.00 5.78 -5.74
N LEU A 69 8.02 5.11 -4.59
CA LEU A 69 8.06 5.80 -3.30
C LEU A 69 9.49 5.98 -2.77
N ASP A 70 10.47 5.34 -3.41
CA ASP A 70 11.86 5.37 -2.98
C ASP A 70 11.99 4.97 -1.50
N ARG A 71 11.20 3.98 -1.08
CA ARG A 71 11.18 3.45 0.27
C ARG A 71 10.82 1.98 0.25
N LYS A 72 11.23 1.26 1.28
CA LYS A 72 10.77 -0.11 1.46
C LYS A 72 9.27 -0.14 1.72
N VAL A 73 8.60 -1.07 1.05
CA VAL A 73 7.15 -1.24 1.17
C VAL A 73 6.85 -2.64 1.69
N ASP A 74 5.99 -2.70 2.70
CA ASP A 74 5.43 -3.95 3.20
C ASP A 74 4.03 -4.07 2.62
N LEU A 75 3.89 -4.86 1.57
CA LEU A 75 2.64 -4.98 0.83
C LEU A 75 1.86 -6.20 1.28
N VAL A 76 0.62 -5.99 1.67
CA VAL A 76 -0.27 -7.10 2.04
C VAL A 76 -1.52 -7.08 1.15
N SER A 77 -2.01 -8.28 0.82
CA SER A 77 -3.22 -8.43 0.03
C SER A 77 -4.43 -8.47 0.96
N ARG A 78 -5.50 -7.73 0.61
CA ARG A 78 -6.73 -7.72 1.39
C ARG A 78 -7.30 -9.13 1.55
N LYS A 79 -7.21 -9.96 0.52
CA LYS A 79 -7.74 -11.33 0.56
C LYS A 79 -6.82 -12.30 1.27
N GLY A 80 -5.53 -12.00 1.34
CA GLY A 80 -4.55 -12.85 2.00
C GLY A 80 -4.34 -12.54 3.47
N ILE A 81 -4.85 -11.40 3.94
CA ILE A 81 -4.67 -10.99 5.33
C ILE A 81 -5.70 -11.72 6.20
N LYS A 82 -5.26 -12.16 7.39
CA LYS A 82 -6.18 -12.83 8.32
C LYS A 82 -7.25 -11.85 8.79
N PRO A 83 -8.52 -12.30 8.88
CA PRO A 83 -9.61 -11.40 9.31
C PRO A 83 -9.34 -10.69 10.63
N LYS A 84 -8.75 -11.39 11.58
CA LYS A 84 -8.45 -10.82 12.90
C LYS A 84 -7.44 -9.68 12.78
N TYR A 85 -6.44 -9.84 11.94
CA TYR A 85 -5.45 -8.81 11.70
C TYR A 85 -6.06 -7.63 10.95
N PHE A 86 -6.88 -7.92 9.94
CA PHE A 86 -7.57 -6.87 9.20
C PHE A 86 -8.46 -6.04 10.13
N ASP A 87 -9.22 -6.69 11.02
CA ASP A 87 -10.06 -5.97 11.98
C ASP A 87 -9.24 -5.04 12.86
N ALA A 88 -8.02 -5.44 13.20
CA ALA A 88 -7.14 -4.63 14.04
C ALA A 88 -6.63 -3.39 13.31
N ILE A 89 -6.34 -3.48 12.02
CA ILE A 89 -5.76 -2.36 11.25
C ILE A 89 -6.81 -1.51 10.55
N GLN A 90 -8.01 -2.06 10.33
CA GLN A 90 -9.05 -1.38 9.55
C GLN A 90 -9.34 0.06 10.01
N PRO A 91 -9.45 0.35 11.34
CA PRO A 91 -9.76 1.71 11.75
C PRO A 91 -8.70 2.75 11.37
N GLU A 92 -7.47 2.32 11.12
CA GLU A 92 -6.40 3.27 10.77
C GLU A 92 -6.12 3.33 9.26
N ILE A 93 -6.76 2.48 8.43
CA ILE A 93 -6.47 2.46 7.00
C ILE A 93 -6.91 3.76 6.35
N ILE A 94 -6.00 4.38 5.61
CA ILE A 94 -6.29 5.55 4.78
C ILE A 94 -6.24 5.09 3.33
N TYR A 95 -7.41 5.04 2.70
CA TYR A 95 -7.51 4.62 1.31
C TYR A 95 -7.12 5.76 0.37
N VAL A 96 -6.49 5.39 -0.74
CA VAL A 96 -6.13 6.34 -1.79
C VAL A 96 -6.80 5.99 -3.10
#